data_5f20189157c38489179c15abc00f204e
#
_entry.id   5f20189157c38489179c15abc00f204e
#
_cell.length_a   1.000
_cell.length_b   1.000
_cell.length_c   1.000
_cell.angle_alpha   90.00
_cell.angle_beta   90.00
_cell.angle_gamma   90.00
#
_symmetry.space_group_name_H-M   'P 1'
#
loop_
_entity.id
_entity.type
_entity.pdbx_description
1 polymer ?
#
loop_
_entity_poly.entity_id
_entity_poly.type
_entity_poly.pdbx_seq_one_letter_code
_entity_poly.pdbx_strand_id
1 'polypeptide(L)'
;MQRLNQAGIRRLAAIHRGFSSYDNKLYRNNPTWQIPLELRRRIPELPIICDPSHIGGKRELIAPLCQQAMDLGFDGLIIESHCTPDKAWSDAAQQVTPDVLNYILSLLIIRDEHQQIDEIVDLRQQIDDLDHQMMELLAKRMRVCRQIGRYKRDHNMTVFQANRYNEILAKRGAQGALYGMNAEFVATVFESIHEESVRQQMDIINQ
;
A
#
# COMPACT_ATOMS: atom_id res chain seq x y z
N MET A 1 -20.02 -6.21 -8.21
CA MET A 1 -20.73 -6.87 -7.09
C MET A 1 -22.21 -6.53 -7.07
N GLN A 2 -22.66 -5.26 -7.05
CA GLN A 2 -24.08 -4.90 -7.03
C GLN A 2 -24.91 -5.58 -8.14
N ARG A 3 -24.43 -5.57 -9.40
CA ARG A 3 -25.14 -6.23 -10.53
C ARG A 3 -25.32 -7.73 -10.32
N LEU A 4 -24.31 -8.42 -9.78
CA LEU A 4 -24.37 -9.87 -9.50
C LEU A 4 -25.35 -10.15 -8.35
N ASN A 5 -25.33 -9.36 -7.30
CA ASN A 5 -26.29 -9.45 -6.21
C ASN A 5 -27.74 -9.22 -6.68
N GLN A 6 -27.97 -8.23 -7.55
CA GLN A 6 -29.27 -7.96 -8.16
C GLN A 6 -29.75 -9.13 -9.03
N ALA A 7 -28.81 -9.85 -9.68
CA ALA A 7 -29.11 -11.08 -10.43
C ALA A 7 -29.27 -12.33 -9.55
N GLY A 8 -29.29 -12.20 -8.22
CA GLY A 8 -29.50 -13.30 -7.28
C GLY A 8 -28.23 -14.07 -6.89
N ILE A 9 -27.06 -13.72 -7.40
CA ILE A 9 -25.79 -14.37 -7.05
C ILE A 9 -25.33 -13.86 -5.69
N ARG A 10 -25.31 -14.75 -4.67
CA ARG A 10 -25.01 -14.39 -3.27
C ARG A 10 -23.58 -14.75 -2.83
N ARG A 11 -22.96 -15.75 -3.46
CA ARG A 11 -21.60 -16.18 -3.14
C ARG A 11 -20.65 -15.52 -4.12
N LEU A 12 -19.95 -14.50 -3.64
CA LEU A 12 -19.03 -13.68 -4.41
C LEU A 12 -17.65 -13.67 -3.75
N ALA A 13 -16.61 -13.61 -4.56
CA ALA A 13 -15.24 -13.32 -4.14
C ALA A 13 -14.64 -12.25 -5.06
N ALA A 14 -13.65 -11.52 -4.59
CA ALA A 14 -12.85 -10.62 -5.41
C ALA A 14 -11.57 -11.35 -5.85
N ILE A 15 -11.19 -11.20 -7.12
CA ILE A 15 -9.91 -11.74 -7.63
C ILE A 15 -8.98 -10.56 -7.86
N HIS A 16 -7.85 -10.60 -7.17
CA HIS A 16 -6.77 -9.63 -7.35
C HIS A 16 -5.79 -10.14 -8.41
N ARG A 17 -5.76 -9.45 -9.56
CA ARG A 17 -4.89 -9.76 -10.72
C ARG A 17 -3.80 -8.71 -10.97
N GLY A 18 -3.60 -7.78 -10.02
CA GLY A 18 -2.76 -6.61 -10.20
C GLY A 18 -3.42 -5.53 -11.09
N PHE A 19 -2.69 -4.46 -11.31
CA PHE A 19 -3.15 -3.28 -12.05
C PHE A 19 -2.14 -2.91 -13.14
N SER A 20 -2.63 -2.50 -14.30
CA SER A 20 -1.77 -1.99 -15.39
C SER A 20 -1.05 -0.73 -14.94
N SER A 21 0.28 -0.69 -15.12
CA SER A 21 1.09 0.51 -14.91
C SER A 21 2.12 0.65 -16.02
N TYR A 22 2.42 1.89 -16.42
CA TYR A 22 3.32 2.17 -17.54
C TYR A 22 4.81 1.92 -17.20
N ASP A 23 5.19 1.94 -15.92
CA ASP A 23 6.59 1.86 -15.47
C ASP A 23 7.00 0.54 -14.83
N ASN A 24 6.18 -0.49 -14.91
CA ASN A 24 6.48 -1.76 -14.25
C ASN A 24 7.34 -2.67 -15.10
N LYS A 25 8.61 -2.85 -14.73
CA LYS A 25 9.56 -3.74 -15.40
C LYS A 25 9.58 -5.17 -14.83
N LEU A 26 9.10 -5.37 -13.63
CA LEU A 26 9.17 -6.64 -12.91
C LEU A 26 7.92 -7.50 -13.15
N TYR A 27 6.74 -6.92 -12.97
CA TYR A 27 5.45 -7.60 -13.04
C TYR A 27 4.74 -7.32 -14.37
N ARG A 28 3.89 -8.24 -14.81
CA ARG A 28 2.96 -7.98 -15.92
C ARG A 28 1.91 -6.94 -15.49
N ASN A 29 1.37 -7.09 -14.28
CA ASN A 29 0.47 -6.14 -13.64
C ASN A 29 1.01 -5.81 -12.25
N ASN A 30 1.10 -4.53 -11.89
CA ASN A 30 1.57 -4.14 -10.57
C ASN A 30 0.61 -4.64 -9.48
N PRO A 31 1.09 -5.35 -8.45
CA PRO A 31 0.21 -5.88 -7.40
C PRO A 31 -0.53 -4.79 -6.62
N THR A 32 0.09 -3.64 -6.36
CA THR A 32 -0.53 -2.53 -5.60
C THR A 32 -1.38 -3.03 -4.43
N TRP A 33 -0.75 -3.79 -3.53
CA TRP A 33 -1.39 -4.54 -2.44
C TRP A 33 -2.34 -3.72 -1.57
N GLN A 34 -2.13 -2.41 -1.46
CA GLN A 34 -2.98 -1.50 -0.69
C GLN A 34 -4.44 -1.52 -1.15
N ILE A 35 -4.69 -1.75 -2.45
CA ILE A 35 -6.07 -1.76 -2.99
C ILE A 35 -6.87 -2.95 -2.47
N PRO A 36 -6.42 -4.21 -2.58
CA PRO A 36 -7.14 -5.34 -2.01
C PRO A 36 -7.20 -5.30 -0.47
N LEU A 37 -6.17 -4.79 0.21
CA LEU A 37 -6.22 -4.61 1.67
C LEU A 37 -7.27 -3.58 2.09
N GLU A 38 -7.38 -2.47 1.38
CA GLU A 38 -8.43 -1.47 1.62
C GLU A 38 -9.83 -2.04 1.29
N LEU A 39 -9.95 -2.91 0.27
CA LEU A 39 -11.20 -3.62 -0.01
C LEU A 39 -11.60 -4.53 1.16
N ARG A 40 -10.65 -5.31 1.71
CA ARG A 40 -10.87 -6.15 2.91
C ARG A 40 -11.32 -5.31 4.10
N ARG A 41 -10.63 -4.20 4.36
CA ARG A 41 -11.00 -3.28 5.45
C ARG A 41 -12.44 -2.77 5.34
N ARG A 42 -12.92 -2.51 4.10
CA ARG A 42 -14.29 -2.02 3.85
C ARG A 42 -15.35 -3.12 3.84
N ILE A 43 -14.99 -4.31 3.39
CA ILE A 43 -15.91 -5.44 3.24
C ILE A 43 -15.22 -6.71 3.79
N PRO A 44 -15.11 -6.86 5.13
CA PRO A 44 -14.36 -7.94 5.76
C PRO A 44 -14.85 -9.36 5.35
N GLU A 45 -16.14 -9.50 5.12
CA GLU A 45 -16.77 -10.78 4.77
C GLU A 45 -16.56 -11.22 3.31
N LEU A 46 -15.92 -10.38 2.48
CA LEU A 46 -15.68 -10.70 1.09
C LEU A 46 -14.38 -11.47 0.94
N PRO A 47 -14.40 -12.74 0.49
CA PRO A 47 -13.19 -13.48 0.19
C PRO A 47 -12.38 -12.79 -0.92
N ILE A 48 -11.08 -12.67 -0.73
CA ILE A 48 -10.14 -12.11 -1.71
C ILE A 48 -9.17 -13.19 -2.16
N ILE A 49 -9.17 -13.46 -3.45
CA ILE A 49 -8.34 -14.47 -4.10
C ILE A 49 -7.21 -13.77 -4.85
N CYS A 50 -5.99 -14.22 -4.71
CA CYS A 50 -4.87 -13.70 -5.50
C CYS A 50 -4.68 -14.52 -6.78
N ASP A 51 -4.42 -13.84 -7.89
CA ASP A 51 -4.02 -14.42 -9.17
C ASP A 51 -2.54 -14.08 -9.47
N PRO A 52 -1.60 -14.83 -8.91
CA PRO A 52 -0.17 -14.59 -9.09
C PRO A 52 0.30 -14.79 -10.53
N SER A 53 -0.39 -15.63 -11.31
CA SER A 53 -0.06 -15.86 -12.72
C SER A 53 -0.18 -14.58 -13.53
N HIS A 54 -1.27 -13.85 -13.37
CA HIS A 54 -1.51 -12.61 -14.11
C HIS A 54 -0.81 -11.39 -13.48
N ILE A 55 -0.53 -11.41 -12.20
CA ILE A 55 0.32 -10.38 -11.56
C ILE A 55 1.75 -10.51 -12.09
N GLY A 56 2.33 -11.71 -11.99
CA GLY A 56 3.73 -11.96 -12.36
C GLY A 56 3.98 -11.95 -13.86
N GLY A 57 3.12 -12.62 -14.63
CA GLY A 57 3.31 -12.86 -16.07
C GLY A 57 4.50 -13.78 -16.38
N LYS A 58 5.17 -14.34 -15.37
CA LYS A 58 6.35 -15.19 -15.45
C LYS A 58 6.31 -16.25 -14.36
N ARG A 59 6.79 -17.48 -14.69
CA ARG A 59 6.76 -18.63 -13.78
C ARG A 59 7.52 -18.39 -12.48
N GLU A 60 8.68 -17.75 -12.56
CA GLU A 60 9.55 -17.48 -11.42
C GLU A 60 8.94 -16.55 -10.37
N LEU A 61 7.93 -15.76 -10.74
CA LEU A 61 7.25 -14.84 -9.82
C LEU A 61 6.05 -15.47 -9.13
N ILE A 62 5.57 -16.65 -9.55
CA ILE A 62 4.35 -17.24 -9.00
C ILE A 62 4.53 -17.61 -7.53
N ALA A 63 5.56 -18.37 -7.17
CA ALA A 63 5.80 -18.81 -5.81
C ALA A 63 5.96 -17.63 -4.81
N PRO A 64 6.83 -16.62 -5.07
CA PRO A 64 6.92 -15.47 -4.17
C PRO A 64 5.63 -14.66 -4.07
N LEU A 65 4.86 -14.51 -5.15
CA LEU A 65 3.57 -13.81 -5.11
C LEU A 65 2.50 -14.61 -4.34
N CYS A 66 2.51 -15.94 -4.45
CA CYS A 66 1.66 -16.81 -3.62
C CYS A 66 1.94 -16.59 -2.13
N GLN A 67 3.22 -16.61 -1.73
CA GLN A 67 3.59 -16.41 -0.33
C GLN A 67 3.21 -15.01 0.15
N GLN A 68 3.46 -13.96 -0.64
CA GLN A 68 3.04 -12.59 -0.29
C GLN A 68 1.53 -12.50 -0.08
N ALA A 69 0.72 -13.15 -0.93
CA ALA A 69 -0.73 -13.17 -0.76
C ALA A 69 -1.14 -13.86 0.55
N MET A 70 -0.51 -15.00 0.90
CA MET A 70 -0.77 -15.70 2.17
C MET A 70 -0.34 -14.85 3.37
N ASP A 71 0.81 -14.19 3.30
CA ASP A 71 1.32 -13.30 4.36
C ASP A 71 0.39 -12.08 4.57
N LEU A 72 -0.34 -11.65 3.53
CA LEU A 72 -1.32 -10.56 3.57
C LEU A 72 -2.75 -11.05 3.91
N GLY A 73 -2.91 -12.33 4.26
CA GLY A 73 -4.19 -12.91 4.69
C GLY A 73 -5.21 -13.08 3.57
N PHE A 74 -4.80 -13.29 2.32
CA PHE A 74 -5.73 -13.63 1.24
C PHE A 74 -6.37 -15.00 1.49
N ASP A 75 -7.64 -15.16 1.07
CA ASP A 75 -8.43 -16.37 1.33
C ASP A 75 -8.10 -17.51 0.37
N GLY A 76 -7.36 -17.24 -0.69
CA GLY A 76 -6.97 -18.28 -1.64
C GLY A 76 -6.19 -17.77 -2.84
N LEU A 77 -5.86 -18.70 -3.72
CA LEU A 77 -5.05 -18.49 -4.91
C LEU A 77 -5.78 -19.03 -6.14
N ILE A 78 -5.57 -18.40 -7.28
CA ILE A 78 -5.96 -18.93 -8.60
C ILE A 78 -4.70 -18.92 -9.47
N ILE A 79 -4.25 -20.10 -9.90
CA ILE A 79 -2.97 -20.26 -10.60
C ILE A 79 -3.22 -21.01 -11.90
N GLU A 80 -2.69 -20.47 -13.00
CA GLU A 80 -2.77 -21.13 -14.31
C GLU A 80 -1.80 -22.32 -14.36
N SER A 81 -2.35 -23.49 -14.73
CA SER A 81 -1.57 -24.72 -14.86
C SER A 81 -1.87 -25.44 -16.17
N HIS A 82 -0.84 -25.99 -16.80
CA HIS A 82 -0.94 -26.75 -18.03
C HIS A 82 0.06 -27.92 -18.03
N CYS A 83 -0.32 -29.06 -18.57
CA CYS A 83 0.54 -30.26 -18.63
C CYS A 83 1.85 -30.01 -19.41
N THR A 84 1.81 -29.12 -20.39
CA THR A 84 2.97 -28.69 -21.18
C THR A 84 2.89 -27.18 -21.39
N PRO A 85 3.31 -26.36 -20.42
CA PRO A 85 3.08 -24.90 -20.39
C PRO A 85 3.54 -24.18 -21.65
N ASP A 86 4.67 -24.58 -22.23
CA ASP A 86 5.22 -23.96 -23.46
C ASP A 86 4.37 -24.22 -24.71
N LYS A 87 3.41 -25.16 -24.64
CA LYS A 87 2.44 -25.45 -25.71
C LYS A 87 1.04 -24.93 -25.37
N ALA A 88 0.89 -24.17 -24.30
CA ALA A 88 -0.40 -23.57 -23.96
C ALA A 88 -0.84 -22.58 -25.05
N TRP A 89 -2.14 -22.55 -25.32
CA TRP A 89 -2.71 -21.68 -26.34
C TRP A 89 -2.70 -20.20 -25.97
N SER A 90 -2.61 -19.91 -24.69
CA SER A 90 -2.51 -18.53 -24.17
C SER A 90 -1.55 -18.49 -22.99
N ASP A 91 -0.94 -17.35 -22.78
CA ASP A 91 -0.18 -16.98 -21.58
C ASP A 91 0.87 -18.03 -21.12
N ALA A 92 1.49 -18.73 -22.08
CA ALA A 92 2.42 -19.84 -21.83
C ALA A 92 3.54 -19.52 -20.83
N ALA A 93 4.04 -18.27 -20.84
CA ALA A 93 5.15 -17.84 -19.99
C ALA A 93 4.81 -17.81 -18.48
N GLN A 94 3.53 -17.73 -18.13
CA GLN A 94 3.07 -17.64 -16.73
C GLN A 94 2.43 -18.93 -16.20
N GLN A 95 2.26 -19.94 -17.04
CA GLN A 95 1.67 -21.22 -16.65
C GLN A 95 2.73 -22.17 -16.08
N VAL A 96 2.36 -22.95 -15.08
CA VAL A 96 3.20 -23.98 -14.46
C VAL A 96 2.63 -25.38 -14.74
N THR A 97 3.47 -26.43 -14.60
CA THR A 97 2.96 -27.79 -14.64
C THR A 97 2.21 -28.14 -13.35
N PRO A 98 1.31 -29.17 -13.33
CA PRO A 98 0.68 -29.63 -12.11
C PRO A 98 1.68 -30.02 -11.02
N ASP A 99 2.82 -30.62 -11.37
CA ASP A 99 3.86 -30.99 -10.40
C ASP A 99 4.50 -29.76 -9.77
N VAL A 100 4.82 -28.73 -10.56
CA VAL A 100 5.35 -27.46 -10.07
C VAL A 100 4.32 -26.73 -9.21
N LEU A 101 3.04 -26.76 -9.62
CA LEU A 101 1.95 -26.21 -8.81
C LEU A 101 1.88 -26.90 -7.45
N ASN A 102 1.86 -28.22 -7.42
CA ASN A 102 1.84 -29.00 -6.19
C ASN A 102 3.05 -28.68 -5.29
N TYR A 103 4.23 -28.55 -5.89
CA TYR A 103 5.45 -28.15 -5.17
C TYR A 103 5.32 -26.75 -4.56
N ILE A 104 4.85 -25.76 -5.32
CA ILE A 104 4.61 -24.40 -4.81
C ILE A 104 3.67 -24.44 -3.63
N LEU A 105 2.52 -25.11 -3.76
CA LEU A 105 1.51 -25.19 -2.69
C LEU A 105 2.06 -25.88 -1.43
N SER A 106 2.93 -26.89 -1.59
CA SER A 106 3.54 -27.58 -0.45
C SER A 106 4.54 -26.74 0.35
N LEU A 107 5.10 -25.69 -0.26
CA LEU A 107 6.05 -24.80 0.39
C LEU A 107 5.40 -23.58 1.06
N LEU A 108 4.11 -23.35 0.82
CA LEU A 108 3.43 -22.17 1.37
C LEU A 108 3.34 -22.24 2.89
N ILE A 109 3.75 -21.16 3.52
CA ILE A 109 3.55 -20.95 4.96
C ILE A 109 2.21 -20.23 5.11
N ILE A 110 1.24 -20.94 5.68
CA ILE A 110 -0.07 -20.34 6.03
C ILE A 110 0.08 -19.74 7.43
N ARG A 111 -0.17 -18.43 7.52
CA ARG A 111 -0.08 -17.70 8.79
C ARG A 111 -1.44 -17.59 9.43
N ASP A 112 -1.47 -17.64 10.76
CA ASP A 112 -2.70 -17.48 11.54
C ASP A 112 -2.86 -15.98 11.90
N GLU A 113 -3.98 -15.39 11.49
CA GLU A 113 -4.35 -14.01 11.81
C GLU A 113 -4.69 -13.81 13.29
N HIS A 114 -5.03 -14.90 13.99
CA HIS A 114 -5.55 -14.86 15.35
C HIS A 114 -4.52 -15.23 16.45
N GLN A 115 -3.27 -15.52 16.09
CA GLN A 115 -2.24 -15.71 17.11
C GLN A 115 -1.96 -14.39 17.82
N GLN A 116 -2.56 -14.24 18.99
CA GLN A 116 -2.20 -13.18 19.94
C GLN A 116 -1.09 -13.71 20.85
N ILE A 117 0.11 -13.25 20.60
CA ILE A 117 1.25 -13.46 21.52
C ILE A 117 1.36 -12.15 22.31
N ASP A 118 1.47 -12.25 23.66
CA ASP A 118 1.55 -11.08 24.54
C ASP A 118 2.60 -10.07 24.09
N GLU A 119 3.71 -10.55 23.57
CA GLU A 119 4.81 -9.75 23.03
C GLU A 119 4.37 -8.83 21.87
N ILE A 120 3.47 -9.27 21.00
CA ILE A 120 2.97 -8.44 19.89
C ILE A 120 1.99 -7.38 20.39
N VAL A 121 1.28 -7.64 21.48
CA VAL A 121 0.40 -6.65 22.12
C VAL A 121 1.22 -5.50 22.69
N ASP A 122 2.33 -5.81 23.37
CA ASP A 122 3.24 -4.80 23.91
C ASP A 122 3.89 -3.95 22.81
N LEU A 123 4.28 -4.58 21.69
CA LEU A 123 4.82 -3.86 20.54
C LEU A 123 3.80 -2.95 19.88
N ARG A 124 2.54 -3.37 19.77
CA ARG A 124 1.44 -2.53 19.27
C ARG A 124 1.19 -1.35 20.19
N GLN A 125 1.21 -1.54 21.51
CA GLN A 125 1.07 -0.44 22.47
C GLN A 125 2.20 0.58 22.32
N GLN A 126 3.44 0.15 22.09
CA GLN A 126 4.55 1.06 21.82
C GLN A 126 4.33 1.89 20.53
N ILE A 127 3.75 1.28 19.48
CA ILE A 127 3.39 2.02 18.26
C ILE A 127 2.30 3.06 18.57
N ASP A 128 1.25 2.68 19.30
CA ASP A 128 0.17 3.60 19.67
C ASP A 128 0.69 4.81 20.45
N ASP A 129 1.63 4.60 21.37
CA ASP A 129 2.27 5.67 22.14
C ASP A 129 3.11 6.60 21.24
N LEU A 130 3.82 6.04 20.26
CA LEU A 130 4.58 6.82 19.27
C LEU A 130 3.65 7.62 18.34
N ASP A 131 2.56 7.02 17.89
CA ASP A 131 1.54 7.69 17.08
C ASP A 131 0.91 8.86 17.84
N HIS A 132 0.62 8.69 19.14
CA HIS A 132 0.15 9.78 19.99
C HIS A 132 1.16 10.93 20.04
N GLN A 133 2.46 10.64 20.25
CA GLN A 133 3.51 11.66 20.24
C GLN A 133 3.62 12.36 18.87
N MET A 134 3.51 11.61 17.77
CA MET A 134 3.47 12.18 16.41
C MET A 134 2.30 13.15 16.24
N MET A 135 1.09 12.81 16.71
CA MET A 135 -0.07 13.67 16.64
C MET A 135 0.13 14.96 17.45
N GLU A 136 0.72 14.89 18.63
CA GLU A 136 1.08 16.07 19.42
C GLU A 136 2.07 16.98 18.70
N LEU A 137 3.12 16.41 18.09
CA LEU A 137 4.13 17.16 17.33
C LEU A 137 3.52 17.81 16.09
N LEU A 138 2.66 17.11 15.35
CA LEU A 138 1.92 17.67 14.23
C LEU A 138 1.01 18.82 14.66
N ALA A 139 0.28 18.68 15.78
CA ALA A 139 -0.53 19.74 16.32
C ALA A 139 0.31 20.97 16.72
N LYS A 140 1.48 20.76 17.33
CA LYS A 140 2.44 21.83 17.64
C LYS A 140 2.92 22.53 16.37
N ARG A 141 3.27 21.75 15.35
CA ARG A 141 3.71 22.27 14.05
C ARG A 141 2.61 23.10 13.36
N MET A 142 1.36 22.64 13.37
CA MET A 142 0.24 23.39 12.78
C MET A 142 -0.05 24.70 13.53
N ARG A 143 0.14 24.74 14.84
CA ARG A 143 0.07 26.03 15.58
C ARG A 143 1.10 27.04 15.07
N VAL A 144 2.36 26.62 14.83
CA VAL A 144 3.39 27.48 14.24
C VAL A 144 3.03 27.88 12.81
N CYS A 145 2.50 26.96 12.00
CA CYS A 145 2.03 27.28 10.64
C CYS A 145 0.96 28.37 10.61
N ARG A 146 0.01 28.34 11.56
CA ARG A 146 -0.99 29.39 11.69
C ARG A 146 -0.39 30.75 12.11
N GLN A 147 0.64 30.77 12.96
CA GLN A 147 1.37 31.99 13.28
C GLN A 147 2.08 32.55 12.03
N ILE A 148 2.72 31.70 11.24
CA ILE A 148 3.32 32.09 9.96
C ILE A 148 2.26 32.64 8.99
N GLY A 149 1.07 32.04 8.93
CA GLY A 149 -0.03 32.55 8.11
C GLY A 149 -0.45 33.97 8.50
N ARG A 150 -0.61 34.25 9.78
CA ARG A 150 -0.90 35.62 10.29
C ARG A 150 0.22 36.61 9.92
N TYR A 151 1.47 36.22 10.16
CA TYR A 151 2.62 37.06 9.81
C TYR A 151 2.65 37.40 8.30
N LYS A 152 2.43 36.39 7.46
CA LYS A 152 2.39 36.60 5.99
C LYS A 152 1.23 37.52 5.56
N ARG A 153 0.04 37.34 6.14
CA ARG A 153 -1.10 38.22 5.90
C ARG A 153 -0.75 39.67 6.26
N ASP A 154 -0.21 39.87 7.45
CA ASP A 154 0.08 41.22 7.99
C ASP A 154 1.23 41.93 7.23
N HIS A 155 2.04 41.17 6.49
CA HIS A 155 3.18 41.69 5.69
C HIS A 155 2.97 41.50 4.18
N ASN A 156 1.77 41.19 3.69
CA ASN A 156 1.46 40.94 2.27
C ASN A 156 2.39 39.93 1.57
N MET A 157 2.77 38.85 2.26
CA MET A 157 3.65 37.82 1.74
C MET A 157 2.85 36.66 1.12
N THR A 158 3.42 36.06 0.05
CA THR A 158 2.82 34.86 -0.55
C THR A 158 2.86 33.66 0.38
N VAL A 159 1.82 32.82 0.35
CA VAL A 159 1.75 31.60 1.19
C VAL A 159 2.80 30.60 0.73
N PHE A 160 2.81 30.25 -0.55
CA PHE A 160 3.73 29.27 -1.11
C PHE A 160 5.08 29.91 -1.44
N GLN A 161 6.13 29.26 -0.97
CA GLN A 161 7.54 29.63 -1.21
C GLN A 161 8.29 28.39 -1.70
N ALA A 162 8.45 28.25 -3.02
CA ALA A 162 9.02 27.06 -3.66
C ALA A 162 10.42 26.70 -3.14
N ASN A 163 11.30 27.69 -2.92
CA ASN A 163 12.64 27.43 -2.41
C ASN A 163 12.62 26.79 -1.02
N ARG A 164 11.74 27.29 -0.13
CA ARG A 164 11.58 26.74 1.21
C ARG A 164 11.00 25.32 1.20
N TYR A 165 10.08 25.06 0.30
CA TYR A 165 9.50 23.73 0.11
C TYR A 165 10.57 22.70 -0.30
N ASN A 166 11.35 23.03 -1.34
CA ASN A 166 12.45 22.18 -1.83
C ASN A 166 13.53 21.93 -0.76
N GLU A 167 13.88 22.96 0.00
CA GLU A 167 14.82 22.85 1.14
C GLU A 167 14.30 21.84 2.20
N ILE A 168 13.02 21.90 2.53
CA ILE A 168 12.40 20.99 3.51
C ILE A 168 12.50 19.56 3.02
N LEU A 169 12.08 19.28 1.78
CA LEU A 169 12.10 17.93 1.21
C LEU A 169 13.53 17.37 1.17
N ALA A 170 14.49 18.15 0.66
CA ALA A 170 15.89 17.73 0.59
C ALA A 170 16.46 17.41 1.99
N LYS A 171 16.25 18.30 2.95
CA LYS A 171 16.76 18.14 4.33
C LYS A 171 16.12 16.94 5.04
N ARG A 172 14.81 16.74 4.87
CA ARG A 172 14.10 15.64 5.51
C ARG A 172 14.39 14.29 4.84
N GLY A 173 14.54 14.27 3.51
CA GLY A 173 15.00 13.08 2.80
C GLY A 173 16.38 12.62 3.27
N ALA A 174 17.34 13.54 3.36
CA ALA A 174 18.67 13.24 3.89
C ALA A 174 18.63 12.75 5.35
N GLN A 175 17.81 13.36 6.20
CA GLN A 175 17.63 12.94 7.59
C GLN A 175 16.98 11.56 7.68
N GLY A 176 15.95 11.28 6.87
CA GLY A 176 15.27 9.99 6.82
C GLY A 176 16.22 8.85 6.43
N ALA A 177 17.12 9.10 5.48
CA ALA A 177 18.14 8.12 5.08
C ALA A 177 19.07 7.73 6.23
N LEU A 178 19.43 8.67 7.12
CA LEU A 178 20.22 8.37 8.32
C LEU A 178 19.51 7.46 9.32
N TYR A 179 18.17 7.46 9.30
CA TYR A 179 17.34 6.59 10.12
C TYR A 179 16.90 5.31 9.40
N GLY A 180 17.43 5.03 8.22
CA GLY A 180 17.10 3.85 7.42
C GLY A 180 15.70 3.88 6.79
N MET A 181 15.07 5.08 6.71
CA MET A 181 13.75 5.22 6.11
C MET A 181 13.83 5.29 4.57
N ASN A 182 12.81 4.75 3.91
CA ASN A 182 12.67 4.90 2.46
C ASN A 182 12.49 6.38 2.08
N ALA A 183 13.23 6.84 1.06
CA ALA A 183 13.23 8.25 0.65
C ALA A 183 11.87 8.71 0.10
N GLU A 184 11.19 7.86 -0.66
CA GLU A 184 9.85 8.12 -1.21
C GLU A 184 8.80 8.24 -0.09
N PHE A 185 8.87 7.34 0.89
CA PHE A 185 8.03 7.42 2.09
C PHE A 185 8.20 8.76 2.81
N VAL A 186 9.45 9.17 3.07
CA VAL A 186 9.74 10.44 3.76
C VAL A 186 9.24 11.63 2.94
N ALA A 187 9.44 11.62 1.61
CA ALA A 187 8.95 12.66 0.72
C ALA A 187 7.41 12.78 0.83
N THR A 188 6.69 11.68 0.65
CA THR A 188 5.22 11.63 0.71
C THR A 188 4.67 12.17 2.03
N VAL A 189 5.26 11.78 3.15
CA VAL A 189 4.85 12.27 4.48
C VAL A 189 5.03 13.79 4.58
N PHE A 190 6.20 14.31 4.18
CA PHE A 190 6.47 15.76 4.28
C PHE A 190 5.73 16.59 3.24
N GLU A 191 5.41 16.04 2.08
CA GLU A 191 4.49 16.64 1.11
C GLU A 191 3.09 16.81 1.70
N SER A 192 2.50 15.76 2.25
CA SER A 192 1.18 15.82 2.89
C SER A 192 1.14 16.81 4.07
N ILE A 193 2.18 16.82 4.89
CA ILE A 193 2.31 17.80 5.99
C ILE A 193 2.43 19.23 5.43
N HIS A 194 3.10 19.43 4.30
CA HIS A 194 3.24 20.74 3.67
C HIS A 194 1.93 21.22 3.07
N GLU A 195 1.21 20.37 2.36
CA GLU A 195 -0.12 20.66 1.80
C GLU A 195 -1.07 21.14 2.89
N GLU A 196 -1.15 20.43 4.02
CA GLU A 196 -1.96 20.86 5.16
C GLU A 196 -1.49 22.21 5.74
N SER A 197 -0.18 22.46 5.77
CA SER A 197 0.39 23.73 6.24
C SER A 197 -0.01 24.89 5.34
N VAL A 198 0.00 24.69 4.02
CA VAL A 198 -0.44 25.69 3.03
C VAL A 198 -1.94 25.93 3.19
N ARG A 199 -2.75 24.88 3.30
CA ARG A 199 -4.19 24.98 3.52
C ARG A 199 -4.52 25.86 4.74
N GLN A 200 -3.90 25.57 5.90
CA GLN A 200 -4.13 26.34 7.13
C GLN A 200 -3.69 27.81 7.04
N GLN A 201 -2.60 28.09 6.28
CA GLN A 201 -2.18 29.47 6.04
C GLN A 201 -3.17 30.22 5.11
N MET A 202 -3.66 29.54 4.06
CA MET A 202 -4.67 30.11 3.17
C MET A 202 -5.98 30.44 3.90
N ASP A 203 -6.44 29.54 4.79
CA ASP A 203 -7.63 29.78 5.62
C ASP A 203 -7.50 31.07 6.47
N ILE A 204 -6.28 31.39 6.92
CA ILE A 204 -6.01 32.60 7.73
C ILE A 204 -5.92 33.85 6.84
N ILE A 205 -5.34 33.75 5.65
CA ILE A 205 -5.20 34.91 4.76
C ILE A 205 -6.53 35.33 4.15
N ASN A 206 -7.44 34.39 3.97
CA ASN A 206 -8.78 34.63 3.39
C ASN A 206 -9.83 35.06 4.44
N GLN A 207 -9.47 35.14 5.73
CA GLN A 207 -10.28 35.70 6.81
C GLN A 207 -10.02 37.21 6.97
#